data_1ba60181b5f9b311ea9f0ee99960c073
#
_entry.id   1ba60181b5f9b311ea9f0ee99960c073
#
_cell.length_a   1.000
_cell.length_b   1.000
_cell.length_c   1.000
_cell.angle_alpha   90.00
_cell.angle_beta   90.00
_cell.angle_gamma   90.00
#
_symmetry.space_group_name_H-M   'P 1'
#
loop_
_entity.id
_entity.type
_entity.pdbx_description
1 polymer ?
#
loop_
_entity_poly.entity_id
_entity_poly.type
_entity_poly.pdbx_seq_one_letter_code
_entity_poly.pdbx_strand_id
1 'polypeptide(L)'
;MNLELNHFFILVEPEAKVADQLVAMGMLEGSGNVHQGQGTSNRRFYFSNGMLEFLWVHDAEEAINGPGRDMLFAERATNPVASPFGLIVHRKDNTTLEMPFEGWNYQPDYFNPPWAFHVGANSSNLLRSESVV
;
A
#
# COMPACT_ATOMS: atom_id res chain seq x y z
N MET A 1 6.78 -20.26 -8.27
CA MET A 1 6.95 -18.78 -8.28
C MET A 1 7.70 -18.38 -7.03
N ASN A 2 8.76 -17.61 -7.16
CA ASN A 2 9.59 -17.17 -6.04
C ASN A 2 9.24 -15.71 -5.69
N LEU A 3 8.57 -15.51 -4.54
CA LEU A 3 8.18 -14.20 -4.04
C LEU A 3 9.11 -13.76 -2.92
N GLU A 4 9.27 -12.47 -2.79
CA GLU A 4 9.98 -11.82 -1.70
C GLU A 4 9.13 -10.68 -1.15
N LEU A 5 9.17 -10.50 0.15
CA LEU A 5 8.55 -9.36 0.79
C LEU A 5 9.25 -8.08 0.32
N ASN A 6 8.47 -7.14 -0.20
CA ASN A 6 8.93 -5.78 -0.47
C ASN A 6 8.69 -4.91 0.77
N HIS A 7 7.44 -4.78 1.18
CA HIS A 7 7.10 -4.04 2.39
C HIS A 7 5.70 -4.38 2.92
N PHE A 8 5.44 -3.92 4.13
CA PHE A 8 4.10 -3.79 4.70
C PHE A 8 3.68 -2.34 4.69
N PHE A 9 2.39 -2.11 4.47
CA PHE A 9 1.81 -0.86 4.88
C PHE A 9 0.76 -1.07 5.99
N ILE A 10 0.56 -0.02 6.77
CA ILE A 10 -0.49 0.07 7.77
C ILE A 10 -1.23 1.36 7.52
N LEU A 11 -2.54 1.27 7.28
CA LEU A 11 -3.40 2.44 7.15
C LEU A 11 -3.63 3.02 8.55
N VAL A 12 -3.32 4.30 8.71
CA VAL A 12 -3.31 5.01 10.00
C VAL A 12 -4.08 6.32 9.90
N GLU A 13 -4.21 7.00 11.03
CA GLU A 13 -4.76 8.36 11.10
C GLU A 13 -3.97 9.34 10.21
N PRO A 14 -4.61 10.41 9.71
CA PRO A 14 -3.96 11.44 8.91
C PRO A 14 -2.65 11.94 9.54
N GLU A 15 -1.66 12.17 8.67
CA GLU A 15 -0.29 12.59 9.03
C GLU A 15 0.54 11.54 9.78
N ALA A 16 -0.01 10.33 10.01
CA ALA A 16 0.71 9.21 10.61
C ALA A 16 1.50 9.58 11.88
N LYS A 17 0.85 10.19 12.87
CA LYS A 17 1.51 10.61 14.13
C LYS A 17 2.20 9.47 14.89
N VAL A 18 1.75 8.23 14.66
CA VAL A 18 2.42 7.03 15.20
C VAL A 18 3.89 6.95 14.76
N ALA A 19 4.24 7.47 13.59
CA ALA A 19 5.62 7.51 13.10
C ALA A 19 6.55 8.37 13.99
N ASP A 20 6.01 9.41 14.65
CA ASP A 20 6.79 10.24 15.56
C ASP A 20 7.33 9.43 16.75
N GLN A 21 6.57 8.41 17.18
CA GLN A 21 7.01 7.52 18.25
C GLN A 21 8.21 6.67 17.82
N LEU A 22 8.24 6.20 16.57
CA LEU A 22 9.37 5.44 16.03
C LEU A 22 10.62 6.32 15.89
N VAL A 23 10.43 7.56 15.44
CA VAL A 23 11.54 8.55 15.40
C VAL A 23 12.07 8.83 16.80
N ALA A 24 11.20 9.00 17.80
CA ALA A 24 11.59 9.20 19.19
C ALA A 24 12.34 7.99 19.79
N MET A 25 12.07 6.78 19.27
CA MET A 25 12.80 5.55 19.63
C MET A 25 14.15 5.43 18.89
N GLY A 26 14.52 6.38 18.03
CA GLY A 26 15.79 6.39 17.32
C GLY A 26 15.74 5.74 15.94
N MET A 27 14.56 5.42 15.41
CA MET A 27 14.43 4.92 14.04
C MET A 27 14.56 6.06 13.04
N LEU A 28 15.21 5.80 11.91
CA LEU A 28 15.39 6.77 10.85
C LEU A 28 14.22 6.70 9.86
N GLU A 29 13.55 7.83 9.72
CA GLU A 29 12.51 8.00 8.72
C GLU A 29 13.12 8.31 7.36
N GLY A 30 12.64 7.65 6.30
CA GLY A 30 12.98 7.94 4.92
C GLY A 30 12.07 9.00 4.30
N SER A 31 12.25 9.24 3.00
CA SER A 31 11.35 10.15 2.26
C SER A 31 9.93 9.63 2.18
N GLY A 32 8.94 10.50 2.36
CA GLY A 32 7.53 10.20 2.14
C GLY A 32 7.11 10.43 0.68
N ASN A 33 5.93 9.93 0.32
CA ASN A 33 5.31 10.10 -0.99
C ASN A 33 3.86 10.58 -0.87
N VAL A 34 3.40 11.22 -1.94
CA VAL A 34 2.00 11.45 -2.23
C VAL A 34 1.63 10.57 -3.42
N HIS A 35 0.61 9.74 -3.28
CA HIS A 35 0.15 8.82 -4.32
C HIS A 35 -1.01 9.47 -5.09
N GLN A 36 -0.67 10.23 -6.13
CA GLN A 36 -1.65 10.88 -6.99
C GLN A 36 -2.58 9.85 -7.65
N GLY A 37 -3.87 10.15 -7.70
CA GLY A 37 -4.90 9.25 -8.22
C GLY A 37 -5.37 8.19 -7.22
N GLN A 38 -4.67 8.03 -6.09
CA GLN A 38 -5.01 7.09 -5.03
C GLN A 38 -5.57 7.78 -3.78
N GLY A 39 -5.32 9.10 -3.64
CA GLY A 39 -5.76 9.92 -2.50
C GLY A 39 -5.03 9.61 -1.20
N THR A 40 -3.87 8.98 -1.26
CA THR A 40 -3.09 8.59 -0.08
C THR A 40 -1.72 9.22 -0.05
N SER A 41 -1.17 9.34 1.16
CA SER A 41 0.21 9.75 1.43
C SER A 41 0.84 8.80 2.43
N ASN A 42 2.16 8.81 2.53
CA ASN A 42 2.86 7.92 3.45
C ASN A 42 4.01 8.57 4.19
N ARG A 43 4.42 7.88 5.28
CA ARG A 43 5.69 8.00 5.97
C ARG A 43 6.35 6.63 6.02
N ARG A 44 7.67 6.55 5.82
CA ARG A 44 8.36 5.28 5.56
C ARG A 44 9.59 5.09 6.44
N PHE A 45 9.78 3.85 6.89
CA PHE A 45 10.96 3.41 7.64
C PHE A 45 11.60 2.23 6.91
N TYR A 46 12.89 2.33 6.62
CA TYR A 46 13.64 1.32 5.88
C TYR A 46 14.45 0.44 6.81
N PHE A 47 14.44 -0.86 6.52
CA PHE A 47 15.23 -1.89 7.17
C PHE A 47 16.12 -2.58 6.14
N SER A 48 17.09 -3.36 6.58
CA SER A 48 18.00 -4.08 5.67
C SER A 48 17.28 -5.11 4.76
N ASN A 49 16.09 -5.56 5.15
CA ASN A 49 15.34 -6.62 4.49
C ASN A 49 13.90 -6.22 4.14
N GLY A 50 13.56 -4.95 4.20
CA GLY A 50 12.22 -4.49 3.87
C GLY A 50 11.94 -3.06 4.28
N MET A 51 10.68 -2.65 4.18
CA MET A 51 10.21 -1.32 4.54
C MET A 51 8.89 -1.43 5.30
N LEU A 52 8.67 -0.54 6.24
CA LEU A 52 7.38 -0.28 6.87
C LEU A 52 6.84 1.05 6.37
N GLU A 53 5.62 1.04 5.88
CA GLU A 53 4.91 2.21 5.38
C GLU A 53 3.71 2.51 6.28
N PHE A 54 3.63 3.72 6.81
CA PHE A 54 2.41 4.26 7.39
C PHE A 54 1.68 5.06 6.33
N LEU A 55 0.52 4.57 5.92
CA LEU A 55 -0.31 5.11 4.86
C LEU A 55 -1.52 5.81 5.46
N TRP A 56 -1.95 6.94 4.91
CA TRP A 56 -3.22 7.57 5.27
C TRP A 56 -3.91 8.17 4.06
N VAL A 57 -5.23 8.30 4.16
CA VAL A 57 -6.02 9.01 3.16
C VAL A 57 -5.92 10.51 3.44
N HIS A 58 -5.33 11.25 2.51
CA HIS A 58 -5.26 12.72 2.58
C HIS A 58 -6.33 13.39 1.72
N ASP A 59 -6.83 12.70 0.70
CA ASP A 59 -7.91 13.13 -0.17
C ASP A 59 -8.91 11.99 -0.36
N ALA A 60 -10.00 12.05 0.41
CA ALA A 60 -11.04 11.02 0.39
C ALA A 60 -11.82 11.01 -0.95
N GLU A 61 -11.98 12.17 -1.60
CA GLU A 61 -12.67 12.25 -2.88
C GLU A 61 -11.84 11.58 -3.98
N GLU A 62 -10.54 11.82 -4.02
CA GLU A 62 -9.63 11.12 -4.93
C GLU A 62 -9.58 9.62 -4.65
N ALA A 63 -9.55 9.21 -3.38
CA ALA A 63 -9.54 7.79 -3.00
C ALA A 63 -10.80 7.04 -3.44
N ILE A 64 -11.97 7.71 -3.45
CA ILE A 64 -13.26 7.14 -3.87
C ILE A 64 -13.42 7.13 -5.39
N ASN A 65 -12.93 8.15 -6.09
CA ASN A 65 -13.21 8.36 -7.51
C ASN A 65 -12.01 8.10 -8.42
N GLY A 66 -10.81 8.06 -7.88
CA GLY A 66 -9.57 7.87 -8.63
C GLY A 66 -9.34 6.43 -9.09
N PRO A 67 -8.25 6.19 -9.84
CA PRO A 67 -7.92 4.85 -10.35
C PRO A 67 -7.62 3.81 -9.25
N GLY A 68 -7.31 4.25 -8.03
CA GLY A 68 -7.07 3.38 -6.87
C GLY A 68 -8.32 2.98 -6.09
N ARG A 69 -9.53 3.40 -6.50
CA ARG A 69 -10.79 3.24 -5.74
C ARG A 69 -11.12 1.81 -5.31
N ASP A 70 -10.76 0.82 -6.12
CA ASP A 70 -11.10 -0.58 -5.85
C ASP A 70 -10.27 -1.20 -4.71
N MET A 71 -9.25 -0.49 -4.20
CA MET A 71 -8.52 -0.83 -2.98
C MET A 71 -9.24 -0.38 -1.71
N LEU A 72 -10.30 0.41 -1.82
CA LEU A 72 -11.19 0.82 -0.73
C LEU A 72 -10.50 1.57 0.42
N PHE A 73 -9.48 2.37 0.13
CA PHE A 73 -8.73 3.10 1.16
C PHE A 73 -9.60 4.05 1.99
N ALA A 74 -10.52 4.78 1.36
CA ALA A 74 -11.42 5.69 2.07
C ALA A 74 -12.36 4.95 3.01
N GLU A 75 -12.90 3.83 2.57
CA GLU A 75 -13.77 2.95 3.37
C GLU A 75 -12.99 2.30 4.51
N ARG A 76 -11.77 1.84 4.26
CA ARG A 76 -10.90 1.26 5.30
C ARG A 76 -10.52 2.28 6.36
N ALA A 77 -10.26 3.53 5.97
CA ALA A 77 -9.88 4.59 6.89
C ALA A 77 -11.00 4.99 7.86
N THR A 78 -12.27 4.77 7.49
CA THR A 78 -13.44 5.17 8.28
C THR A 78 -14.15 4.02 8.98
N ASN A 79 -13.80 2.77 8.68
CA ASN A 79 -14.44 1.59 9.25
C ASN A 79 -13.49 0.92 10.27
N PRO A 80 -13.82 0.96 11.59
CA PRO A 80 -12.94 0.43 12.64
C PRO A 80 -12.76 -1.08 12.63
N VAL A 81 -13.60 -1.81 11.90
CA VAL A 81 -13.47 -3.28 11.75
C VAL A 81 -12.77 -3.70 10.46
N ALA A 82 -12.46 -2.73 9.58
CA ALA A 82 -11.70 -3.01 8.38
C ALA A 82 -10.24 -3.35 8.71
N SER A 83 -9.63 -4.25 7.94
CA SER A 83 -8.20 -4.52 8.07
C SER A 83 -7.39 -3.30 7.60
N PRO A 84 -6.50 -2.74 8.42
CA PRO A 84 -5.65 -1.63 8.04
C PRO A 84 -4.36 -2.06 7.33
N PHE A 85 -4.14 -3.36 7.18
CA PHE A 85 -2.85 -3.90 6.73
C PHE A 85 -2.84 -4.18 5.23
N GLY A 86 -1.67 -3.99 4.62
CA GLY A 86 -1.36 -4.44 3.28
C GLY A 86 0.03 -5.05 3.19
N LEU A 87 0.14 -6.05 2.33
CA LEU A 87 1.37 -6.78 2.06
C LEU A 87 1.76 -6.55 0.59
N ILE A 88 2.92 -5.99 0.37
CA ILE A 88 3.50 -5.83 -0.96
C ILE A 88 4.66 -6.82 -1.12
N VAL A 89 4.55 -7.64 -2.14
CA VAL A 89 5.59 -8.60 -2.52
C VAL A 89 6.11 -8.27 -3.91
N HIS A 90 7.27 -8.77 -4.26
CA HIS A 90 7.74 -8.75 -5.64
C HIS A 90 8.23 -10.14 -6.05
N ARG A 91 8.23 -10.37 -7.35
CA ARG A 91 8.77 -11.60 -7.91
C ARG A 91 10.29 -11.49 -8.01
N LYS A 92 10.99 -12.52 -7.54
CA LYS A 92 12.45 -12.62 -7.68
C LYS A 92 12.90 -13.00 -9.08
N ASP A 93 11.99 -13.61 -9.84
CA ASP A 93 12.26 -14.04 -11.21
C ASP A 93 11.08 -13.70 -12.12
N ASN A 94 11.35 -13.61 -13.41
CA ASN A 94 10.35 -13.39 -14.45
C ASN A 94 10.12 -14.68 -15.26
N THR A 95 10.31 -15.84 -14.66
CA THR A 95 10.23 -17.14 -15.35
C THR A 95 8.80 -17.56 -15.67
N THR A 96 7.81 -16.96 -14.99
CA THR A 96 6.40 -17.23 -15.26
C THR A 96 5.63 -15.91 -15.48
N LEU A 97 4.60 -15.97 -16.34
CA LEU A 97 3.66 -14.88 -16.54
C LEU A 97 2.47 -14.96 -15.58
N GLU A 98 2.36 -16.06 -14.82
CA GLU A 98 1.27 -16.23 -13.87
C GLU A 98 1.41 -15.28 -12.69
N MET A 99 0.29 -14.67 -12.30
CA MET A 99 0.21 -13.88 -11.08
C MET A 99 0.08 -14.80 -9.87
N PRO A 100 0.63 -14.42 -8.70
CA PRO A 100 0.64 -15.28 -7.52
C PRO A 100 -0.74 -15.52 -6.90
N PHE A 101 -1.71 -14.68 -7.26
CA PHE A 101 -3.08 -14.70 -6.76
C PHE A 101 -4.03 -14.07 -7.79
N GLU A 102 -5.31 -14.37 -7.69
CA GLU A 102 -6.35 -13.72 -8.48
C GLU A 102 -6.48 -12.25 -8.07
N GLY A 103 -6.76 -11.38 -9.05
CA GLY A 103 -6.88 -9.96 -8.81
C GLY A 103 -6.98 -9.16 -10.10
N TRP A 104 -6.58 -7.89 -10.04
CA TRP A 104 -6.60 -6.96 -11.18
C TRP A 104 -5.33 -6.14 -11.26
N ASN A 105 -5.03 -5.64 -12.45
CA ASN A 105 -3.92 -4.72 -12.63
C ASN A 105 -4.35 -3.30 -12.29
N TYR A 106 -3.52 -2.62 -11.49
CA TYR A 106 -3.64 -1.23 -11.14
C TYR A 106 -2.43 -0.46 -11.67
N GLN A 107 -2.69 0.49 -12.57
CA GLN A 107 -1.70 1.41 -13.11
C GLN A 107 -1.84 2.74 -12.36
N PRO A 108 -1.02 3.02 -11.35
CA PRO A 108 -1.08 4.30 -10.66
C PRO A 108 -0.52 5.42 -11.54
N ASP A 109 -1.06 6.63 -11.40
CA ASP A 109 -0.64 7.81 -12.16
C ASP A 109 0.81 8.22 -11.90
N TYR A 110 1.37 7.81 -10.75
CA TYR A 110 2.76 8.08 -10.38
C TYR A 110 3.77 7.04 -10.91
N PHE A 111 3.32 6.02 -11.65
CA PHE A 111 4.18 5.06 -12.33
C PHE A 111 4.18 5.28 -13.83
N ASN A 112 5.37 5.27 -14.41
CA ASN A 112 5.51 5.24 -15.88
C ASN A 112 5.20 3.84 -16.41
N PRO A 113 4.33 3.70 -17.43
CA PRO A 113 4.14 2.42 -18.11
C PRO A 113 5.48 1.81 -18.58
N PRO A 114 5.67 0.49 -18.53
CA PRO A 114 4.65 -0.53 -18.24
C PRO A 114 4.53 -0.94 -16.76
N TRP A 115 5.09 -0.16 -15.85
CA TRP A 115 5.08 -0.50 -14.43
C TRP A 115 3.66 -0.39 -13.85
N ALA A 116 3.14 -1.48 -13.34
CA ALA A 116 1.83 -1.57 -12.73
C ALA A 116 1.87 -2.53 -11.55
N PHE A 117 0.92 -2.39 -10.65
CA PHE A 117 0.67 -3.36 -9.59
C PHE A 117 -0.35 -4.39 -10.04
N HIS A 118 -0.23 -5.60 -9.53
CA HIS A 118 -1.31 -6.57 -9.51
C HIS A 118 -1.87 -6.65 -8.10
N VAL A 119 -3.11 -6.21 -7.93
CA VAL A 119 -3.79 -6.14 -6.63
C VAL A 119 -4.64 -7.39 -6.46
N GLY A 120 -4.51 -8.07 -5.33
CA GLY A 120 -5.25 -9.29 -5.05
C GLY A 120 -6.76 -9.05 -4.86
N ALA A 121 -7.59 -9.95 -5.35
CA ALA A 121 -9.05 -9.89 -5.23
C ALA A 121 -9.54 -9.77 -3.78
N ASN A 122 -8.75 -10.24 -2.80
CA ASN A 122 -9.01 -10.07 -1.38
C ASN A 122 -9.03 -8.60 -0.93
N SER A 123 -8.38 -7.70 -1.66
CA SER A 123 -8.32 -6.26 -1.35
C SER A 123 -9.68 -5.56 -1.47
N SER A 124 -10.61 -6.10 -2.26
CA SER A 124 -12.00 -5.60 -2.28
C SER A 124 -12.88 -6.06 -1.10
N ASN A 125 -12.32 -6.82 -0.16
CA ASN A 125 -13.00 -7.21 1.08
C ASN A 125 -12.40 -6.45 2.27
N LEU A 126 -13.17 -5.56 2.88
CA LEU A 126 -12.71 -4.71 3.99
C LEU A 126 -12.15 -5.49 5.19
N LEU A 127 -12.60 -6.72 5.42
CA LEU A 127 -12.12 -7.56 6.53
C LEU A 127 -10.80 -8.30 6.22
N ARG A 128 -10.32 -8.22 4.99
CA ARG A 128 -9.07 -8.83 4.54
C ARG A 128 -7.98 -7.78 4.35
N SER A 129 -6.75 -8.18 4.64
CA SER A 129 -5.57 -7.37 4.30
C SER A 129 -5.41 -7.27 2.79
N GLU A 130 -4.84 -6.16 2.33
CA GLU A 130 -4.50 -6.02 0.92
C GLU A 130 -3.31 -6.89 0.54
N SER A 131 -3.27 -7.32 -0.71
CA SER A 131 -2.15 -8.06 -1.30
C SER A 131 -1.82 -7.45 -2.66
N VAL A 132 -0.55 -7.11 -2.84
CA VAL A 132 -0.07 -6.44 -4.07
C VAL A 132 1.26 -7.06 -4.52
N VAL A 133 1.44 -7.21 -5.82
CA VAL A 133 2.70 -7.66 -6.45
C VAL A 133 3.06 -6.78 -7.64
#